data_26514844c77b8f36b88e577658064a8e
#
_entry.id   26514844c77b8f36b88e577658064a8e
#
_cell.length_a   1.000
_cell.length_b   1.000
_cell.length_c   1.000
_cell.angle_alpha   90.00
_cell.angle_beta   90.00
_cell.angle_gamma   90.00
#
_symmetry.space_group_name_H-M   'P 1'
#
loop_
_entity.id
_entity.type
_entity.pdbx_description
1 polymer ?
#
loop_
_entity_poly.entity_id
_entity_poly.type
_entity_poly.pdbx_seq_one_letter_code
_entity_poly.pdbx_strand_id
1 'polypeptide(L)'
;MKYSIIQKDKTNYSTSAWSGGATTEIRIMPEGSRYADREFLWRLSSATVEVEESTFTALPDYDRLIMMLEGEMDLCHNNGPWIHLAEFVPHAFDGGDDTLSKGKVVDFNLMLRKGKCRGAVVPMVFSADVMEMASEKLVPDLKSCRDCMIYCHCGPLSVKMEDGREVELNAGESLQMSGDLTNAEWNFRSENSARAVIAAVWNV
;
A
#
# COMPACT_ATOMS: atom_id res chain seq x y z
N MET A 1 23.66 -11.17 0.39
CA MET A 1 22.27 -10.66 0.34
C MET A 1 22.31 -9.34 -0.41
N LYS A 2 21.52 -9.20 -1.48
CA LYS A 2 21.58 -8.03 -2.35
C LYS A 2 20.50 -6.97 -2.00
N TYR A 3 19.61 -7.27 -1.05
CA TYR A 3 18.56 -6.37 -0.61
C TYR A 3 18.49 -6.27 0.92
N SER A 4 18.02 -5.14 1.42
CA SER A 4 17.75 -4.89 2.84
C SER A 4 16.31 -5.26 3.19
N ILE A 5 16.09 -5.63 4.45
CA ILE A 5 14.78 -5.96 5.00
C ILE A 5 14.57 -5.13 6.27
N ILE A 6 13.44 -4.45 6.34
CA ILE A 6 13.04 -3.65 7.49
C ILE A 6 11.61 -4.04 7.87
N GLN A 7 11.45 -4.64 9.05
CA GLN A 7 10.13 -4.87 9.65
C GLN A 7 9.76 -3.68 10.53
N LYS A 8 8.54 -3.23 10.45
CA LYS A 8 7.99 -2.13 11.26
C LYS A 8 6.64 -2.52 11.84
N ASP A 9 6.44 -2.11 13.07
CA ASP A 9 5.17 -2.18 13.78
C ASP A 9 4.49 -0.79 13.86
N LYS A 10 3.33 -0.75 14.49
CA LYS A 10 2.54 0.49 14.65
C LYS A 10 3.29 1.62 15.36
N THR A 11 4.29 1.33 16.18
CA THR A 11 5.06 2.35 16.93
C THR A 11 6.06 3.08 16.05
N ASN A 12 6.39 2.54 14.90
CA ASN A 12 7.30 3.13 13.93
C ASN A 12 6.60 4.04 12.91
N TYR A 13 5.28 4.12 12.95
CA TYR A 13 4.49 4.94 12.03
C TYR A 13 4.18 6.31 12.61
N SER A 14 3.99 7.28 11.74
CA SER A 14 3.55 8.62 12.10
C SER A 14 2.07 8.80 11.75
N THR A 15 1.25 9.16 12.73
CA THR A 15 -0.17 9.40 12.51
C THR A 15 -0.50 10.87 12.69
N SER A 16 -1.22 11.43 11.74
CA SER A 16 -1.73 12.80 11.76
C SER A 16 -3.25 12.82 11.65
N ALA A 17 -3.91 13.55 12.55
CA ALA A 17 -5.35 13.77 12.50
C ALA A 17 -5.69 14.94 11.55
N TRP A 18 -6.86 14.86 10.93
CA TRP A 18 -7.47 15.90 10.12
C TRP A 18 -8.99 15.95 10.38
N SER A 19 -9.70 16.89 9.80
CA SER A 19 -11.12 17.14 10.14
C SER A 19 -12.07 15.98 9.83
N GLY A 20 -11.68 15.04 8.97
CA GLY A 20 -12.49 13.89 8.55
C GLY A 20 -11.94 12.53 8.99
N GLY A 21 -10.89 12.49 9.84
CA GLY A 21 -10.29 11.25 10.31
C GLY A 21 -8.82 11.36 10.65
N ALA A 22 -8.06 10.31 10.37
CA ALA A 22 -6.62 10.25 10.63
C ALA A 22 -5.89 9.52 9.51
N THR A 23 -4.65 9.91 9.23
CA THR A 23 -3.77 9.25 8.28
C THR A 23 -2.51 8.77 8.98
N THR A 24 -2.22 7.49 8.84
CA THR A 24 -1.01 6.84 9.32
C THR A 24 -0.04 6.67 8.14
N GLU A 25 1.12 7.33 8.23
CA GLU A 25 2.20 7.17 7.26
C GLU A 25 2.99 5.91 7.59
N ILE A 26 2.92 4.92 6.71
CA ILE A 26 3.63 3.64 6.84
C ILE A 26 5.07 3.80 6.36
N ARG A 27 5.24 4.45 5.22
CA ARG A 27 6.56 4.73 4.65
C ARG A 27 6.52 5.92 3.70
N ILE A 28 7.61 6.71 3.70
CA ILE A 28 7.89 7.76 2.70
C ILE A 28 9.35 7.63 2.24
N MET A 29 9.61 7.86 0.96
CA MET A 29 10.95 7.75 0.37
C MET A 29 11.27 8.94 -0.55
N PRO A 30 12.54 9.41 -0.53
CA PRO A 30 13.67 8.96 0.28
C PRO A 30 13.43 9.11 1.78
N GLU A 31 14.19 8.36 2.57
CA GLU A 31 14.14 8.49 4.03
C GLU A 31 14.46 9.93 4.46
N GLY A 32 13.71 10.45 5.44
CA GLY A 32 13.80 11.85 5.88
C GLY A 32 12.94 12.83 5.07
N SER A 33 12.28 12.38 3.99
CA SER A 33 11.27 13.19 3.30
C SER A 33 10.09 13.48 4.21
N ARG A 34 9.41 14.61 3.97
CA ARG A 34 8.17 14.97 4.65
C ARG A 34 7.03 15.14 3.64
N TYR A 35 5.86 14.65 3.97
CA TYR A 35 4.68 14.79 3.12
C TYR A 35 4.36 16.25 2.78
N ALA A 36 4.56 17.17 3.73
CA ALA A 36 4.28 18.59 3.54
C ALA A 36 5.15 19.26 2.47
N ASP A 37 6.38 18.80 2.26
CA ASP A 37 7.32 19.41 1.30
C ASP A 37 6.99 19.04 -0.15
N ARG A 38 6.18 18.00 -0.40
CA ARG A 38 5.79 17.53 -1.75
C ARG A 38 6.97 17.14 -2.64
N GLU A 39 8.08 16.68 -2.06
CA GLU A 39 9.31 16.33 -2.78
C GLU A 39 9.72 14.85 -2.66
N PHE A 40 8.84 14.01 -2.13
CA PHE A 40 9.08 12.57 -2.00
C PHE A 40 8.96 11.84 -3.34
N LEU A 41 9.62 10.68 -3.47
CA LEU A 41 9.50 9.81 -4.64
C LEU A 41 8.25 8.94 -4.56
N TRP A 42 8.02 8.32 -3.41
CA TRP A 42 6.80 7.58 -3.17
C TRP A 42 6.43 7.61 -1.68
N ARG A 43 5.15 7.45 -1.39
CA ARG A 43 4.61 7.42 -0.04
C ARG A 43 3.51 6.38 0.08
N LEU A 44 3.58 5.61 1.13
CA LEU A 44 2.58 4.64 1.51
C LEU A 44 1.92 5.06 2.81
N SER A 45 0.60 5.10 2.83
CA SER A 45 -0.19 5.46 4.00
C SER A 45 -1.50 4.70 4.05
N SER A 46 -2.09 4.66 5.24
CA SER A 46 -3.46 4.20 5.47
C SER A 46 -4.22 5.32 6.19
N ALA A 47 -5.44 5.59 5.76
CA ALA A 47 -6.28 6.58 6.42
C ALA A 47 -7.60 5.95 6.89
N THR A 48 -8.03 6.37 8.09
CA THR A 48 -9.40 6.16 8.55
C THR A 48 -10.20 7.39 8.20
N VAL A 49 -11.25 7.22 7.39
CA VAL A 49 -12.20 8.27 7.00
C VAL A 49 -13.48 8.09 7.80
N GLU A 50 -13.81 9.07 8.64
CA GLU A 50 -14.92 9.02 9.59
C GLU A 50 -16.13 9.88 9.17
N VAL A 51 -15.99 10.63 8.07
CA VAL A 51 -17.05 11.49 7.51
C VAL A 51 -17.66 10.88 6.26
N GLU A 52 -18.93 11.20 6.00
CA GLU A 52 -19.66 10.66 4.83
C GLU A 52 -19.13 11.19 3.50
N GLU A 53 -18.67 12.44 3.47
CA GLU A 53 -18.16 13.09 2.28
C GLU A 53 -16.83 13.79 2.59
N SER A 54 -15.86 13.65 1.70
CA SER A 54 -14.58 14.36 1.79
C SER A 54 -14.01 14.71 0.41
N THR A 55 -13.01 15.58 0.41
CA THR A 55 -12.27 15.96 -0.79
C THR A 55 -10.82 15.58 -0.62
N PHE A 56 -10.24 14.96 -1.64
CA PHE A 56 -8.84 14.60 -1.61
C PHE A 56 -7.96 15.82 -1.89
N THR A 57 -6.84 15.91 -1.19
CA THR A 57 -5.83 16.92 -1.50
C THR A 57 -5.26 16.68 -2.89
N ALA A 58 -5.34 17.67 -3.76
CA ALA A 58 -4.74 17.61 -5.09
C ALA A 58 -3.21 17.57 -5.01
N LEU A 59 -2.62 16.62 -5.73
CA LEU A 59 -1.17 16.38 -5.82
C LEU A 59 -0.78 16.17 -7.28
N PRO A 60 -0.70 17.25 -8.10
CA PRO A 60 -0.56 17.14 -9.56
C PRO A 60 0.73 16.43 -10.01
N ASP A 61 1.75 16.38 -9.16
CA ASP A 61 3.04 15.72 -9.46
C ASP A 61 3.04 14.21 -9.14
N TYR A 62 1.89 13.65 -8.71
CA TYR A 62 1.81 12.26 -8.27
C TYR A 62 0.69 11.49 -8.95
N ASP A 63 0.98 10.23 -9.29
CA ASP A 63 -0.04 9.22 -9.53
C ASP A 63 -0.41 8.55 -8.20
N ARG A 64 -1.66 8.15 -8.05
CA ARG A 64 -2.16 7.51 -6.83
C ARG A 64 -2.79 6.16 -7.15
N LEU A 65 -2.49 5.17 -6.28
CA LEU A 65 -3.18 3.90 -6.23
C LEU A 65 -3.83 3.79 -4.85
N ILE A 66 -5.14 3.72 -4.83
CA ILE A 66 -5.93 3.60 -3.60
C ILE A 66 -6.67 2.26 -3.57
N MET A 67 -6.88 1.73 -2.38
CA MET A 67 -7.65 0.52 -2.16
C MET A 67 -8.32 0.61 -0.79
N MET A 68 -9.57 0.20 -0.69
CA MET A 68 -10.26 0.10 0.59
C MET A 68 -9.81 -1.16 1.31
N LEU A 69 -9.38 -1.01 2.56
CA LEU A 69 -9.07 -2.13 3.46
C LEU A 69 -10.31 -2.54 4.26
N GLU A 70 -11.15 -1.57 4.60
CA GLU A 70 -12.43 -1.77 5.28
C GLU A 70 -13.47 -0.79 4.72
N GLY A 71 -14.67 -1.29 4.47
CA GLY A 71 -15.77 -0.51 3.93
C GLY A 71 -15.69 -0.28 2.43
N GLU A 72 -16.61 0.49 1.91
CA GLU A 72 -16.74 0.81 0.48
C GLU A 72 -16.78 2.31 0.29
N MET A 73 -16.23 2.80 -0.82
CA MET A 73 -16.12 4.22 -1.13
C MET A 73 -16.53 4.49 -2.58
N ASP A 74 -17.28 5.54 -2.79
CA ASP A 74 -17.49 6.08 -4.13
C ASP A 74 -16.54 7.26 -4.36
N LEU A 75 -15.87 7.30 -5.51
CA LEU A 75 -15.01 8.40 -5.96
C LEU A 75 -15.59 9.07 -7.20
N CYS A 76 -15.45 10.39 -7.25
CA CYS A 76 -15.79 11.20 -8.41
C CYS A 76 -14.59 12.08 -8.76
N HIS A 77 -13.99 11.86 -9.94
CA HIS A 77 -12.85 12.65 -10.43
C HIS A 77 -13.33 13.70 -11.43
N ASN A 78 -12.93 14.97 -11.23
CA ASN A 78 -13.18 16.08 -12.16
C ASN A 78 -14.67 16.26 -12.54
N ASN A 79 -15.58 16.09 -11.58
CA ASN A 79 -17.04 16.10 -11.78
C ASN A 79 -17.52 15.07 -12.82
N GLY A 80 -16.78 13.97 -13.02
CA GLY A 80 -17.13 12.85 -13.88
C GLY A 80 -18.12 11.88 -13.21
N PRO A 81 -18.25 10.67 -13.75
CA PRO A 81 -19.10 9.64 -13.13
C PRO A 81 -18.52 9.18 -11.78
N TRP A 82 -19.42 8.79 -10.86
CA TRP A 82 -19.05 8.13 -9.64
C TRP A 82 -18.54 6.72 -9.91
N ILE A 83 -17.44 6.35 -9.28
CA ILE A 83 -16.78 5.05 -9.38
C ILE A 83 -16.86 4.39 -8.01
N HIS A 84 -17.54 3.24 -7.95
CA HIS A 84 -17.64 2.46 -6.73
C HIS A 84 -16.40 1.62 -6.49
N LEU A 85 -15.82 1.71 -5.31
CA LEU A 85 -14.65 0.95 -4.87
C LEU A 85 -15.03 0.02 -3.72
N ALA A 86 -15.05 -1.27 -4.01
CA ALA A 86 -15.21 -2.31 -2.99
C ALA A 86 -13.89 -2.57 -2.25
N GLU A 87 -13.97 -3.29 -1.12
CA GLU A 87 -12.79 -3.73 -0.36
C GLU A 87 -11.83 -4.53 -1.24
N PHE A 88 -10.54 -4.30 -1.05
CA PHE A 88 -9.44 -5.02 -1.71
C PHE A 88 -9.45 -4.96 -3.25
N VAL A 89 -10.07 -3.92 -3.81
CA VAL A 89 -10.03 -3.62 -5.26
C VAL A 89 -9.19 -2.34 -5.47
N PRO A 90 -7.98 -2.44 -6.06
CA PRO A 90 -7.14 -1.28 -6.32
C PRO A 90 -7.73 -0.37 -7.41
N HIS A 91 -7.63 0.94 -7.22
CA HIS A 91 -8.00 1.96 -8.19
C HIS A 91 -6.85 2.94 -8.39
N ALA A 92 -6.53 3.25 -9.65
CA ALA A 92 -5.47 4.19 -10.03
C ALA A 92 -6.08 5.47 -10.58
N PHE A 93 -5.53 6.63 -10.18
CA PHE A 93 -5.98 7.94 -10.66
C PHE A 93 -4.86 8.98 -10.59
N ASP A 94 -5.02 10.08 -11.33
CA ASP A 94 -4.14 11.22 -11.29
C ASP A 94 -4.29 11.97 -9.96
N GLY A 95 -3.22 12.14 -9.21
CA GLY A 95 -3.28 12.87 -7.95
C GLY A 95 -3.62 14.35 -8.10
N GLY A 96 -3.55 14.91 -9.31
CA GLY A 96 -4.00 16.26 -9.64
C GLY A 96 -5.50 16.41 -9.89
N ASP A 97 -6.22 15.28 -10.00
CA ASP A 97 -7.67 15.30 -10.19
C ASP A 97 -8.39 15.94 -9.00
N ASP A 98 -9.41 16.75 -9.29
CA ASP A 98 -10.36 17.19 -8.28
C ASP A 98 -11.24 15.99 -7.89
N THR A 99 -10.93 15.39 -6.73
CA THR A 99 -11.52 14.12 -6.32
C THR A 99 -12.40 14.28 -5.09
N LEU A 100 -13.68 14.00 -5.27
CA LEU A 100 -14.66 13.88 -4.20
C LEU A 100 -14.81 12.42 -3.79
N SER A 101 -15.08 12.17 -2.52
CA SER A 101 -15.35 10.83 -2.00
C SER A 101 -16.59 10.77 -1.13
N LYS A 102 -17.27 9.61 -1.16
CA LYS A 102 -18.39 9.26 -0.28
C LYS A 102 -18.15 7.89 0.32
N GLY A 103 -18.31 7.79 1.63
CA GLY A 103 -18.15 6.55 2.38
C GLY A 103 -17.14 6.68 3.52
N LYS A 104 -17.42 5.96 4.61
CA LYS A 104 -16.53 5.82 5.77
C LYS A 104 -15.73 4.53 5.63
N VAL A 105 -14.42 4.64 5.59
CA VAL A 105 -13.53 3.54 5.23
C VAL A 105 -12.22 3.58 5.99
N VAL A 106 -11.49 2.48 5.91
CA VAL A 106 -10.03 2.46 6.08
C VAL A 106 -9.43 2.25 4.70
N ASP A 107 -8.65 3.21 4.23
CA ASP A 107 -7.97 3.11 2.93
C ASP A 107 -6.49 2.72 3.06
N PHE A 108 -5.92 2.30 1.93
CA PHE A 108 -4.50 2.11 1.69
C PHE A 108 -4.13 2.89 0.43
N ASN A 109 -3.13 3.74 0.50
CA ASN A 109 -2.83 4.70 -0.55
C ASN A 109 -1.33 4.74 -0.86
N LEU A 110 -0.98 4.40 -2.08
CA LEU A 110 0.37 4.52 -2.63
C LEU A 110 0.41 5.74 -3.57
N MET A 111 1.25 6.72 -3.25
CA MET A 111 1.52 7.90 -4.06
C MET A 111 2.89 7.77 -4.73
N LEU A 112 2.96 8.03 -6.02
CA LEU A 112 4.13 7.81 -6.88
C LEU A 112 4.45 9.08 -7.65
N ARG A 113 5.68 9.59 -7.55
CA ARG A 113 6.09 10.79 -8.29
C ARG A 113 6.12 10.51 -9.79
N LYS A 114 5.34 11.26 -10.55
CA LYS A 114 5.23 11.15 -12.01
C LYS A 114 6.60 11.26 -12.70
N GLY A 115 6.86 10.38 -13.66
CA GLY A 115 8.11 10.36 -14.41
C GLY A 115 9.36 9.95 -13.59
N LYS A 116 9.19 9.53 -12.32
CA LYS A 116 10.27 9.02 -11.47
C LYS A 116 9.99 7.60 -10.98
N CYS A 117 8.75 7.31 -10.65
CA CYS A 117 8.34 6.02 -10.15
C CYS A 117 7.07 5.54 -10.85
N ARG A 118 6.95 4.24 -11.00
CA ARG A 118 5.70 3.52 -11.26
C ARG A 118 5.48 2.49 -10.16
N GLY A 119 4.26 2.06 -9.94
CA GLY A 119 3.98 1.12 -8.86
C GLY A 119 2.75 0.25 -9.12
N ALA A 120 2.58 -0.73 -8.24
CA ALA A 120 1.40 -1.58 -8.18
C ALA A 120 0.98 -1.80 -6.72
N VAL A 121 -0.31 -1.90 -6.50
CA VAL A 121 -0.92 -2.33 -5.24
C VAL A 121 -1.64 -3.64 -5.52
N VAL A 122 -1.26 -4.70 -4.83
CA VAL A 122 -1.77 -6.06 -5.05
C VAL A 122 -2.37 -6.58 -3.75
N PRO A 123 -3.67 -6.88 -3.73
CA PRO A 123 -4.33 -7.46 -2.57
C PRO A 123 -3.92 -8.93 -2.38
N MET A 124 -3.81 -9.35 -1.13
CA MET A 124 -3.66 -10.74 -0.73
C MET A 124 -4.76 -11.08 0.28
N VAL A 125 -5.61 -12.04 -0.08
CA VAL A 125 -6.69 -12.52 0.78
C VAL A 125 -6.49 -14.02 1.03
N PHE A 126 -6.26 -14.38 2.27
CA PHE A 126 -6.10 -15.77 2.72
C PHE A 126 -7.40 -16.26 3.34
N SER A 127 -7.73 -17.50 3.06
CA SER A 127 -8.92 -18.19 3.58
C SER A 127 -8.58 -19.66 3.82
N ALA A 128 -9.53 -20.44 4.32
CA ALA A 128 -9.35 -21.89 4.50
C ALA A 128 -8.96 -22.61 3.19
N ASP A 129 -9.36 -22.07 2.02
CA ASP A 129 -9.07 -22.66 0.70
C ASP A 129 -7.80 -22.09 0.07
N VAL A 130 -7.29 -20.95 0.56
CA VAL A 130 -6.11 -20.26 0.03
C VAL A 130 -5.20 -19.92 1.20
N MET A 131 -4.30 -20.84 1.53
CA MET A 131 -3.38 -20.71 2.67
C MET A 131 -1.99 -20.26 2.25
N GLU A 132 -1.62 -20.40 0.97
CA GLU A 132 -0.29 -20.05 0.46
C GLU A 132 -0.38 -19.30 -0.87
N MET A 133 0.49 -18.32 -1.04
CA MET A 133 0.67 -17.56 -2.29
C MET A 133 2.15 -17.33 -2.55
N ALA A 134 2.57 -17.38 -3.82
CA ALA A 134 3.93 -17.06 -4.23
C ALA A 134 4.00 -15.64 -4.83
N SER A 135 5.04 -14.90 -4.50
CA SER A 135 5.22 -13.51 -4.95
C SER A 135 5.27 -13.36 -6.47
N GLU A 136 5.87 -14.29 -7.18
CA GLU A 136 5.98 -14.30 -8.64
C GLU A 136 4.62 -14.34 -9.36
N LYS A 137 3.59 -14.94 -8.72
CA LYS A 137 2.22 -14.99 -9.23
C LYS A 137 1.44 -13.71 -8.96
N LEU A 138 1.83 -12.97 -7.93
CA LEU A 138 1.13 -11.77 -7.46
C LEU A 138 1.63 -10.50 -8.13
N VAL A 139 2.96 -10.38 -8.30
CA VAL A 139 3.59 -9.18 -8.85
C VAL A 139 4.46 -9.59 -10.05
N PRO A 140 3.94 -9.47 -11.28
CA PRO A 140 4.78 -9.59 -12.47
C PRO A 140 5.94 -8.59 -12.39
N ASP A 141 7.13 -9.00 -12.84
CA ASP A 141 8.35 -8.17 -12.82
C ASP A 141 8.85 -7.75 -11.43
N LEU A 142 8.44 -8.44 -10.36
CA LEU A 142 8.96 -8.20 -9.01
C LEU A 142 10.49 -8.14 -8.98
N LYS A 143 11.13 -8.92 -9.82
CA LYS A 143 12.61 -8.99 -9.97
C LYS A 143 13.26 -7.66 -10.38
N SER A 144 12.53 -6.77 -11.03
CA SER A 144 13.00 -5.42 -11.40
C SER A 144 12.52 -4.32 -10.45
N CYS A 145 11.77 -4.70 -9.41
CA CYS A 145 11.26 -3.79 -8.40
C CYS A 145 12.41 -3.22 -7.55
N ARG A 146 12.35 -1.93 -7.24
CA ARG A 146 13.32 -1.26 -6.37
C ARG A 146 12.95 -1.42 -4.89
N ASP A 147 11.69 -1.18 -4.58
CA ASP A 147 11.14 -1.25 -3.24
C ASP A 147 9.86 -2.09 -3.27
N CYS A 148 9.74 -3.01 -2.33
CA CYS A 148 8.54 -3.78 -2.13
C CYS A 148 8.12 -3.69 -0.66
N MET A 149 6.89 -3.27 -0.43
CA MET A 149 6.26 -3.20 0.88
C MET A 149 5.20 -4.29 0.98
N ILE A 150 5.20 -5.01 2.09
CA ILE A 150 4.12 -5.91 2.48
C ILE A 150 3.49 -5.32 3.74
N TYR A 151 2.20 -5.06 3.71
CA TYR A 151 1.43 -4.55 4.84
C TYR A 151 0.39 -5.60 5.23
N CYS A 152 0.46 -6.08 6.47
CA CYS A 152 -0.52 -6.99 7.04
C CYS A 152 -1.66 -6.18 7.65
N HIS A 153 -2.82 -6.14 6.98
CA HIS A 153 -3.99 -5.45 7.51
C HIS A 153 -4.66 -6.27 8.61
N CYS A 154 -4.84 -7.55 8.38
CA CYS A 154 -5.47 -8.51 9.28
C CYS A 154 -4.71 -9.84 9.15
N GLY A 155 -4.30 -10.45 10.23
CA GLY A 155 -3.46 -11.65 10.16
C GLY A 155 -3.34 -12.39 11.48
N PRO A 156 -2.38 -13.31 11.64
CA PRO A 156 -0.98 -13.18 11.19
C PRO A 156 -0.69 -13.65 9.76
N LEU A 157 0.36 -13.11 9.18
CA LEU A 157 0.91 -13.48 7.87
C LEU A 157 2.38 -13.86 8.00
N SER A 158 2.74 -15.08 7.61
CA SER A 158 4.13 -15.49 7.48
C SER A 158 4.65 -15.15 6.08
N VAL A 159 5.85 -14.59 6.03
CA VAL A 159 6.62 -14.28 4.82
C VAL A 159 7.90 -15.08 4.85
N LYS A 160 7.97 -16.14 4.04
CA LYS A 160 9.15 -16.98 3.91
C LYS A 160 9.96 -16.55 2.69
N MET A 161 11.24 -16.30 2.89
CA MET A 161 12.19 -15.84 1.88
C MET A 161 12.97 -17.02 1.28
N GLU A 162 13.54 -16.83 0.11
CA GLU A 162 14.38 -17.81 -0.60
C GLU A 162 15.53 -18.35 0.25
N ASP A 163 16.15 -17.49 1.08
CA ASP A 163 17.27 -17.88 1.95
C ASP A 163 16.84 -18.65 3.23
N GLY A 164 15.56 -18.99 3.33
CA GLY A 164 14.99 -19.76 4.44
C GLY A 164 14.57 -18.93 5.65
N ARG A 165 14.84 -17.61 5.63
CA ARG A 165 14.30 -16.72 6.69
C ARG A 165 12.79 -16.65 6.59
N GLU A 166 12.16 -16.56 7.75
CA GLU A 166 10.73 -16.40 7.89
C GLU A 166 10.45 -15.22 8.82
N VAL A 167 9.53 -14.35 8.41
CA VAL A 167 9.09 -13.20 9.18
C VAL A 167 7.59 -13.30 9.36
N GLU A 168 7.14 -13.23 10.60
CA GLU A 168 5.72 -13.12 10.93
C GLU A 168 5.32 -11.65 11.03
N LEU A 169 4.22 -11.30 10.39
CA LEU A 169 3.60 -9.97 10.44
C LEU A 169 2.24 -10.08 11.12
N ASN A 170 2.08 -9.37 12.21
CA ASN A 170 0.79 -9.18 12.87
C ASN A 170 -0.01 -8.06 12.21
N ALA A 171 -1.28 -7.95 12.56
CA ALA A 171 -2.14 -6.89 12.04
C ALA A 171 -1.58 -5.48 12.29
N GLY A 172 -1.42 -4.71 11.23
CA GLY A 172 -0.85 -3.37 11.21
C GLY A 172 0.67 -3.33 11.11
N GLU A 173 1.35 -4.46 10.99
CA GLU A 173 2.80 -4.50 10.74
C GLU A 173 3.12 -4.50 9.25
N SER A 174 4.33 -4.08 8.92
CA SER A 174 4.83 -4.07 7.55
C SER A 174 6.26 -4.59 7.43
N LEU A 175 6.56 -5.12 6.25
CA LEU A 175 7.88 -5.55 5.84
C LEU A 175 8.29 -4.78 4.59
N GLN A 176 9.41 -4.05 4.65
CA GLN A 176 10.01 -3.41 3.48
C GLN A 176 11.20 -4.22 3.00
N MET A 177 11.27 -4.43 1.72
CA MET A 177 12.42 -4.99 1.03
C MET A 177 12.88 -4.00 -0.03
N SER A 178 14.17 -3.63 -0.01
CA SER A 178 14.74 -2.61 -0.89
C SER A 178 16.09 -3.03 -1.41
N GLY A 179 16.39 -2.74 -2.67
CA GLY A 179 17.65 -3.04 -3.32
C GLY A 179 17.51 -3.93 -4.54
N ASP A 180 18.47 -4.84 -4.75
CA ASP A 180 18.45 -5.80 -5.87
C ASP A 180 17.54 -6.99 -5.52
N LEU A 181 16.32 -6.96 -6.03
CA LEU A 181 15.30 -8.00 -5.86
C LEU A 181 15.28 -9.02 -7.02
N THR A 182 16.31 -9.05 -7.87
CA THR A 182 16.34 -9.85 -9.11
C THR A 182 16.09 -11.34 -8.89
N ASN A 183 16.49 -11.89 -7.75
CA ASN A 183 16.28 -13.29 -7.38
C ASN A 183 15.39 -13.43 -6.14
N ALA A 184 14.60 -12.41 -5.83
CA ALA A 184 13.72 -12.46 -4.67
C ALA A 184 12.49 -13.32 -4.98
N GLU A 185 12.36 -14.41 -4.26
CA GLU A 185 11.19 -15.27 -4.24
C GLU A 185 10.69 -15.35 -2.79
N TRP A 186 9.41 -15.04 -2.61
CA TRP A 186 8.77 -15.09 -1.31
C TRP A 186 7.53 -15.94 -1.39
N ASN A 187 7.30 -16.71 -0.34
CA ASN A 187 6.05 -17.42 -0.13
C ASN A 187 5.33 -16.80 1.06
N PHE A 188 4.08 -16.49 0.85
CA PHE A 188 3.18 -15.96 1.86
C PHE A 188 2.28 -17.07 2.36
N ARG A 189 2.14 -17.18 3.67
CA ARG A 189 1.29 -18.20 4.29
C ARG A 189 0.51 -17.60 5.44
N SER A 190 -0.73 -18.05 5.60
CA SER A 190 -1.50 -17.85 6.81
C SER A 190 -2.26 -19.11 7.17
N GLU A 191 -2.25 -19.49 8.45
CA GLU A 191 -3.02 -20.64 8.99
C GLU A 191 -4.47 -20.27 9.30
N ASN A 192 -4.76 -18.97 9.28
CA ASN A 192 -6.09 -18.40 9.49
C ASN A 192 -6.46 -17.48 8.32
N SER A 193 -7.66 -16.92 8.36
CA SER A 193 -7.96 -15.84 7.42
C SER A 193 -7.05 -14.65 7.68
N ALA A 194 -6.37 -14.18 6.64
CA ALA A 194 -5.55 -12.98 6.69
C ALA A 194 -5.80 -12.11 5.46
N ARG A 195 -5.60 -10.81 5.62
CA ARG A 195 -5.66 -9.84 4.53
C ARG A 195 -4.41 -8.97 4.58
N ALA A 196 -3.72 -8.90 3.47
CA ALA A 196 -2.50 -8.13 3.36
C ALA A 196 -2.41 -7.45 1.99
N VAL A 197 -1.46 -6.56 1.84
CA VAL A 197 -1.24 -5.79 0.62
C VAL A 197 0.23 -5.79 0.26
N ILE A 198 0.54 -6.04 -1.00
CA ILE A 198 1.85 -5.74 -1.58
C ILE A 198 1.77 -4.38 -2.27
N ALA A 199 2.69 -3.48 -1.95
CA ALA A 199 2.94 -2.26 -2.72
C ALA A 199 4.35 -2.37 -3.32
N ALA A 200 4.42 -2.51 -4.63
CA ALA A 200 5.68 -2.62 -5.36
C ALA A 200 5.98 -1.33 -6.11
N VAL A 201 7.22 -0.85 -6.07
CA VAL A 201 7.66 0.40 -6.69
C VAL A 201 8.89 0.16 -7.56
N TRP A 202 8.83 0.66 -8.79
CA TRP A 202 9.91 0.65 -9.77
C TRP A 202 10.35 2.06 -10.09
N ASN A 203 11.61 2.25 -10.44
CA ASN A 203 12.06 3.47 -11.10
C ASN A 203 11.57 3.50 -12.55
N VAL A 204 11.35 4.70 -13.08
CA VAL A 204 11.08 4.96 -14.50
C VAL A 204 12.36 5.41 -15.18
#